data_fbfc1812c83e77eefa7b62aaf4cee27e
#
_entry.id   fbfc1812c83e77eefa7b62aaf4cee27e
#
_cell.length_a   1.000
_cell.length_b   1.000
_cell.length_c   1.000
_cell.angle_alpha   90.00
_cell.angle_beta   90.00
_cell.angle_gamma   90.00
#
_symmetry.space_group_name_H-M   'P 1'
#
loop_
_entity.id
_entity.type
_entity.pdbx_description
1 polymer ?
#
loop_
_entity_poly.entity_id
_entity_poly.type
_entity_poly.pdbx_seq_one_letter_code
_entity_poly.pdbx_strand_id
1 'polypeptide(L)'
;MPRLVQVLLAAGATLIGLTSAQCNLTPKANIATADGVEFKLLRTGLQRPRHLVVDTEGNLLIAEAGSKGVRRVVLDDGKDLDVCIDSDDALISNANLNHGIALTADGKTILVSTPSEVYAYDYDASKGSVGSRRTVITGMSATSTHSTRTLTIPLAGNPNLLLVAGGSDGNLDVETVDKDVVRSQVRVFKIDELLAADAPLEYGEAEVLGWGLRNSVGWAEDPSTGHIWSVENSVDNLYRGDVDVHNTNPGEELNFHGLPNDSSSAQYGANYGYPGCFSTYDTYNIKDYPGGAEVGKQFAGTPQGEKDLGFTDEECQEKQAPRITFGSHLAPLDIKFLDGSAAYIAFHGSWNRNPGDGYRLSKVDFADGEPVPESDDPKAEVPLMWNTDNTKCPSGCFRPAGLAFDKSGRLFLTSDSTGELSTANTEPSLLLL
;
A
#
# COMPACT_ATOMS: atom_id res chain seq x y z
N MET A 1 12.53 -58.25 59.55
CA MET A 1 12.52 -57.91 58.11
C MET A 1 11.40 -56.92 57.90
N PRO A 2 11.66 -55.60 57.70
CA PRO A 2 10.60 -54.63 57.40
C PRO A 2 10.45 -54.54 55.90
N ARG A 3 9.17 -54.50 55.47
CA ARG A 3 8.74 -54.27 54.05
C ARG A 3 8.88 -52.81 53.69
N LEU A 4 9.64 -52.52 52.64
CA LEU A 4 9.66 -51.22 51.97
C LEU A 4 8.32 -51.06 51.22
N VAL A 5 7.62 -49.96 51.48
CA VAL A 5 6.51 -49.47 50.69
C VAL A 5 7.07 -48.42 49.72
N GLN A 6 7.07 -48.74 48.41
CA GLN A 6 7.35 -47.76 47.38
C GLN A 6 6.11 -46.90 47.14
N VAL A 7 6.25 -45.59 47.39
CA VAL A 7 5.25 -44.57 46.99
C VAL A 7 5.63 -44.10 45.58
N LEU A 8 4.78 -44.44 44.62
CA LEU A 8 4.82 -43.86 43.27
C LEU A 8 4.23 -42.44 43.29
N LEU A 9 5.06 -41.42 43.15
CA LEU A 9 4.61 -40.07 42.84
C LEU A 9 4.31 -40.01 41.34
N ALA A 10 3.02 -39.92 41.00
CA ALA A 10 2.58 -39.54 39.65
C ALA A 10 2.73 -38.01 39.49
N ALA A 11 3.72 -37.61 38.71
CA ALA A 11 3.85 -36.23 38.25
C ALA A 11 2.73 -35.95 37.21
N GLY A 12 1.66 -35.33 37.65
CA GLY A 12 0.66 -34.76 36.71
C GLY A 12 1.25 -33.56 36.01
N ALA A 13 1.55 -33.69 34.73
CA ALA A 13 1.79 -32.54 33.86
C ALA A 13 0.49 -31.78 33.66
N THR A 14 0.31 -30.67 34.36
CA THR A 14 -0.72 -29.69 34.05
C THR A 14 -0.32 -29.03 32.74
N LEU A 15 -0.97 -29.42 31.66
CA LEU A 15 -1.05 -28.60 30.45
C LEU A 15 -1.77 -27.30 30.84
N ILE A 16 -1.02 -26.26 31.08
CA ILE A 16 -1.58 -24.89 31.13
C ILE A 16 -1.96 -24.58 29.68
N GLY A 17 -3.22 -24.77 29.36
CA GLY A 17 -3.78 -24.23 28.13
C GLY A 17 -3.52 -22.72 28.16
N LEU A 18 -2.78 -22.21 27.18
CA LEU A 18 -2.60 -20.81 26.94
C LEU A 18 -3.99 -20.25 26.58
N THR A 19 -4.61 -19.62 27.54
CA THR A 19 -5.97 -19.14 27.48
C THR A 19 -6.03 -17.84 26.69
N SER A 20 -7.07 -17.70 25.93
CA SER A 20 -7.72 -16.57 25.23
C SER A 20 -7.47 -15.13 25.74
N ALA A 21 -6.62 -14.87 26.69
CA ALA A 21 -6.36 -13.54 27.25
C ALA A 21 -5.50 -12.62 26.34
N GLN A 22 -4.78 -13.18 25.36
CA GLN A 22 -3.97 -12.42 24.39
C GLN A 22 -4.76 -11.94 23.18
N CYS A 23 -6.02 -12.32 23.06
CA CYS A 23 -6.84 -12.10 21.88
C CYS A 23 -7.81 -10.90 21.98
N ASN A 24 -7.92 -10.27 23.15
CA ASN A 24 -8.79 -9.10 23.37
C ASN A 24 -7.95 -7.85 23.66
N LEU A 25 -7.29 -7.35 22.60
CA LEU A 25 -6.51 -6.12 22.70
C LEU A 25 -7.40 -4.90 22.48
N THR A 26 -7.01 -3.77 23.09
CA THR A 26 -7.68 -2.49 22.90
C THR A 26 -6.82 -1.59 21.99
N PRO A 27 -7.39 -1.03 20.92
CA PRO A 27 -6.66 -0.08 20.05
C PRO A 27 -6.19 1.15 20.83
N LYS A 28 -5.05 1.69 20.46
CA LYS A 28 -4.53 2.95 21.02
C LYS A 28 -5.35 4.16 20.62
N ALA A 29 -5.92 4.12 19.40
CA ALA A 29 -6.81 5.15 18.90
C ALA A 29 -8.28 4.75 19.06
N ASN A 30 -9.16 5.74 19.25
CA ASN A 30 -10.60 5.49 19.18
C ASN A 30 -11.02 5.42 17.72
N ILE A 31 -11.42 4.25 17.27
CA ILE A 31 -11.80 3.94 15.90
C ILE A 31 -13.31 3.77 15.84
N ALA A 32 -13.95 4.42 14.85
CA ALA A 32 -15.32 4.16 14.45
C ALA A 32 -15.33 3.33 13.17
N THR A 33 -16.42 2.59 12.96
CA THR A 33 -16.65 1.80 11.75
C THR A 33 -18.00 2.14 11.13
N ALA A 34 -18.13 1.86 9.85
CA ALA A 34 -19.41 1.91 9.15
C ALA A 34 -20.36 0.81 9.67
N ASP A 35 -21.65 0.99 9.42
CA ASP A 35 -22.65 0.00 9.80
C ASP A 35 -22.36 -1.37 9.18
N GLY A 36 -22.33 -2.42 10.01
CA GLY A 36 -22.02 -3.78 9.60
C GLY A 36 -20.52 -4.09 9.42
N VAL A 37 -19.65 -3.10 9.58
CA VAL A 37 -18.19 -3.30 9.59
C VAL A 37 -17.72 -3.47 11.03
N GLU A 38 -17.07 -4.58 11.31
CA GLU A 38 -16.44 -4.88 12.59
C GLU A 38 -14.96 -5.10 12.38
N PHE A 39 -14.15 -4.83 13.40
CA PHE A 39 -12.71 -5.09 13.37
C PHE A 39 -12.21 -5.65 14.70
N LYS A 40 -11.08 -6.32 14.65
CA LYS A 40 -10.37 -6.83 15.81
C LYS A 40 -8.90 -6.47 15.76
N LEU A 41 -8.38 -5.94 16.86
CA LEU A 41 -6.98 -5.72 17.05
C LEU A 41 -6.27 -7.05 17.38
N LEU A 42 -5.31 -7.45 16.55
CA LEU A 42 -4.56 -8.70 16.71
C LEU A 42 -3.23 -8.49 17.42
N ARG A 43 -2.52 -7.38 17.16
CA ARG A 43 -1.16 -7.15 17.66
C ARG A 43 -0.90 -5.67 17.90
N THR A 44 -0.13 -5.37 18.95
CA THR A 44 0.43 -4.04 19.26
C THR A 44 1.95 -4.11 19.34
N GLY A 45 2.63 -2.96 19.33
CA GLY A 45 4.07 -2.87 19.54
C GLY A 45 4.92 -3.24 18.34
N LEU A 46 4.32 -3.35 17.15
CA LEU A 46 5.05 -3.44 15.89
C LEU A 46 5.82 -2.12 15.64
N GLN A 47 6.96 -2.22 14.97
CA GLN A 47 7.85 -1.08 14.75
C GLN A 47 7.61 -0.48 13.36
N ARG A 48 6.68 0.47 13.25
CA ARG A 48 6.26 1.09 11.98
C ARG A 48 5.92 0.03 10.94
N PRO A 49 4.90 -0.82 11.20
CA PRO A 49 4.48 -1.85 10.24
C PRO A 49 3.95 -1.18 8.98
N ARG A 50 4.34 -1.71 7.83
CA ARG A 50 4.03 -1.17 6.50
C ARG A 50 3.28 -2.23 5.70
N HIS A 51 3.73 -2.50 4.47
CA HIS A 51 3.10 -3.48 3.59
C HIS A 51 3.15 -4.90 4.17
N LEU A 52 2.17 -5.72 3.84
CA LEU A 52 2.08 -7.11 4.29
C LEU A 52 1.52 -8.00 3.19
N VAL A 53 1.85 -9.29 3.27
CA VAL A 53 1.32 -10.33 2.39
C VAL A 53 0.91 -11.54 3.22
N VAL A 54 0.02 -12.38 2.66
CA VAL A 54 -0.40 -13.65 3.27
C VAL A 54 0.33 -14.78 2.56
N ASP A 55 0.94 -15.69 3.31
CA ASP A 55 1.65 -16.84 2.74
C ASP A 55 0.70 -18.00 2.40
N THR A 56 1.25 -19.09 1.85
CA THR A 56 0.47 -20.26 1.42
C THR A 56 -0.19 -21.01 2.57
N GLU A 57 0.33 -20.87 3.78
CA GLU A 57 -0.21 -21.47 5.01
C GLU A 57 -1.18 -20.53 5.76
N GLY A 58 -1.41 -19.31 5.22
CA GLY A 58 -2.30 -18.32 5.83
C GLY A 58 -1.63 -17.43 6.88
N ASN A 59 -0.30 -17.47 7.01
CA ASN A 59 0.43 -16.59 7.91
C ASN A 59 0.65 -15.21 7.28
N LEU A 60 0.77 -14.18 8.13
CA LEU A 60 1.07 -12.83 7.67
C LEU A 60 2.57 -12.57 7.70
N LEU A 61 3.09 -12.03 6.61
CA LEU A 61 4.46 -11.53 6.51
C LEU A 61 4.40 -10.01 6.45
N ILE A 62 4.95 -9.32 7.46
CA ILE A 62 4.80 -7.87 7.64
C ILE A 62 6.17 -7.20 7.56
N ALA A 63 6.33 -6.24 6.66
CA ALA A 63 7.51 -5.38 6.62
C ALA A 63 7.43 -4.32 7.73
N GLU A 64 8.45 -4.26 8.60
CA GLU A 64 8.56 -3.29 9.69
C GLU A 64 9.65 -2.26 9.38
N ALA A 65 9.23 -1.04 9.00
CA ALA A 65 10.13 0.08 8.65
C ALA A 65 10.93 0.65 9.85
N GLY A 66 10.64 0.21 11.06
CA GLY A 66 11.36 0.59 12.28
C GLY A 66 12.69 -0.16 12.49
N SER A 67 13.41 -0.48 11.43
CA SER A 67 14.69 -1.19 11.44
C SER A 67 14.59 -2.65 11.94
N LYS A 68 13.47 -3.31 11.71
CA LYS A 68 13.24 -4.71 12.13
C LYS A 68 13.32 -5.71 10.99
N GLY A 69 12.86 -5.37 9.79
CA GLY A 69 12.85 -6.25 8.64
C GLY A 69 11.49 -6.86 8.37
N VAL A 70 11.37 -8.18 8.30
CA VAL A 70 10.09 -8.87 8.09
C VAL A 70 9.75 -9.72 9.32
N ARG A 71 8.53 -9.55 9.81
CA ARG A 71 7.90 -10.37 10.84
C ARG A 71 6.98 -11.38 10.21
N ARG A 72 6.99 -12.62 10.71
CA ARG A 72 5.98 -13.63 10.44
C ARG A 72 5.03 -13.71 11.62
N VAL A 73 3.75 -13.63 11.35
CA VAL A 73 2.67 -13.78 12.32
C VAL A 73 1.87 -15.01 11.95
N VAL A 74 1.85 -16.00 12.82
CA VAL A 74 1.05 -17.21 12.66
C VAL A 74 -0.29 -16.99 13.33
N LEU A 75 -1.34 -17.23 12.57
CA LEU A 75 -2.72 -17.14 13.06
C LEU A 75 -3.20 -18.51 13.50
N ASP A 76 -4.07 -18.55 14.50
CA ASP A 76 -4.83 -19.76 14.83
C ASP A 76 -5.89 -20.04 13.74
N ASP A 77 -6.61 -21.15 13.85
CA ASP A 77 -7.65 -21.59 12.92
C ASP A 77 -9.03 -20.96 13.22
N GLY A 78 -9.05 -19.88 13.98
CA GLY A 78 -10.26 -19.09 14.27
C GLY A 78 -10.90 -18.54 12.98
N LYS A 79 -12.23 -18.54 12.96
CA LYS A 79 -13.00 -18.06 11.82
C LYS A 79 -13.34 -16.59 11.96
N ASP A 80 -13.49 -15.92 10.85
CA ASP A 80 -13.89 -14.52 10.77
C ASP A 80 -13.03 -13.65 11.73
N LEU A 81 -13.65 -12.91 12.64
CA LEU A 81 -12.96 -12.10 13.64
C LEU A 81 -12.57 -12.88 14.92
N ASP A 82 -12.91 -14.16 15.03
CA ASP A 82 -12.45 -14.98 16.17
C ASP A 82 -10.99 -15.41 16.08
N VAL A 83 -10.32 -15.07 14.97
CA VAL A 83 -8.90 -15.34 14.75
C VAL A 83 -8.01 -14.65 15.79
N CYS A 84 -6.98 -15.36 16.27
CA CYS A 84 -5.97 -14.85 17.19
C CYS A 84 -4.57 -15.16 16.67
N ILE A 85 -3.55 -14.56 17.29
CA ILE A 85 -2.16 -14.89 16.99
C ILE A 85 -1.72 -16.06 17.85
N ASP A 86 -1.26 -17.13 17.21
CA ASP A 86 -0.63 -18.28 17.84
C ASP A 86 0.85 -18.00 18.15
N SER A 87 1.59 -17.45 17.18
CA SER A 87 2.97 -17.03 17.38
C SER A 87 3.35 -15.85 16.47
N ASP A 88 4.36 -15.07 16.86
CA ASP A 88 4.97 -14.03 16.04
C ASP A 88 6.49 -14.01 16.20
N ASP A 89 7.21 -14.07 15.08
CA ASP A 89 8.66 -14.16 15.06
C ASP A 89 9.27 -13.23 14.00
N ALA A 90 10.53 -12.79 14.25
CA ALA A 90 11.32 -12.12 13.23
C ALA A 90 11.76 -13.15 12.17
N LEU A 91 11.25 -13.00 10.94
CA LEU A 91 11.60 -13.89 9.83
C LEU A 91 12.87 -13.45 9.09
N ILE A 92 12.95 -12.15 8.78
CA ILE A 92 14.10 -11.53 8.11
C ILE A 92 14.56 -10.35 8.95
N SER A 93 15.79 -10.38 9.46
CA SER A 93 16.39 -9.27 10.19
C SER A 93 17.22 -8.41 9.23
N ASN A 94 16.67 -7.27 8.81
CA ASN A 94 17.36 -6.30 7.97
C ASN A 94 16.82 -4.89 8.22
N ALA A 95 17.67 -4.03 8.77
CA ALA A 95 17.32 -2.67 9.19
C ALA A 95 16.97 -1.73 8.03
N ASN A 96 17.34 -2.08 6.78
CA ASN A 96 17.12 -1.23 5.60
C ASN A 96 15.80 -1.53 4.88
N LEU A 97 15.08 -2.60 5.25
CA LEU A 97 13.75 -2.88 4.70
C LEU A 97 12.77 -1.83 5.22
N ASN A 98 11.99 -1.24 4.34
CA ASN A 98 11.15 -0.13 4.73
C ASN A 98 9.69 -0.19 4.27
N HIS A 99 9.36 -1.03 3.27
CA HIS A 99 7.97 -1.12 2.79
C HIS A 99 7.70 -2.39 1.97
N GLY A 100 8.31 -2.50 0.78
CA GLY A 100 7.91 -3.50 -0.21
C GLY A 100 8.17 -4.93 0.22
N ILE A 101 7.15 -5.76 0.10
CA ILE A 101 7.20 -7.20 0.25
C ILE A 101 6.25 -7.83 -0.76
N ALA A 102 6.70 -8.89 -1.43
CA ALA A 102 5.88 -9.71 -2.33
C ALA A 102 6.27 -11.18 -2.17
N LEU A 103 5.33 -12.08 -2.48
CA LEU A 103 5.53 -13.51 -2.46
C LEU A 103 5.24 -14.08 -3.85
N THR A 104 6.15 -14.89 -4.41
CA THR A 104 5.91 -15.54 -5.69
C THR A 104 4.67 -16.44 -5.66
N ALA A 105 4.05 -16.66 -6.81
CA ALA A 105 2.80 -17.42 -6.90
C ALA A 105 2.88 -18.85 -6.34
N ASP A 106 4.07 -19.46 -6.39
CA ASP A 106 4.32 -20.78 -5.79
C ASP A 106 4.60 -20.73 -4.28
N GLY A 107 4.65 -19.51 -3.71
CA GLY A 107 4.90 -19.28 -2.28
C GLY A 107 6.31 -19.56 -1.82
N LYS A 108 7.28 -19.78 -2.73
CA LYS A 108 8.62 -20.26 -2.38
C LYS A 108 9.70 -19.17 -2.35
N THR A 109 9.39 -17.98 -2.81
CA THR A 109 10.34 -16.85 -2.79
C THR A 109 9.68 -15.60 -2.23
N ILE A 110 10.28 -15.05 -1.17
CA ILE A 110 9.95 -13.72 -0.68
C ILE A 110 10.85 -12.71 -1.37
N LEU A 111 10.23 -11.68 -1.97
CA LEU A 111 10.90 -10.49 -2.48
C LEU A 111 10.68 -9.34 -1.51
N VAL A 112 11.74 -8.62 -1.14
CA VAL A 112 11.68 -7.46 -0.24
C VAL A 112 12.55 -6.33 -0.74
N SER A 113 12.15 -5.09 -0.48
CA SER A 113 12.85 -3.91 -0.98
C SER A 113 13.50 -3.06 0.12
N THR A 114 14.61 -2.47 -0.24
CA THR A 114 15.22 -1.29 0.40
C THR A 114 15.00 -0.07 -0.50
N PRO A 115 15.43 1.14 -0.12
CA PRO A 115 15.41 2.28 -1.03
C PRO A 115 16.14 2.08 -2.37
N SER A 116 17.19 1.23 -2.41
CA SER A 116 18.07 1.08 -3.57
C SER A 116 18.12 -0.31 -4.20
N GLU A 117 17.57 -1.33 -3.53
CA GLU A 117 17.75 -2.73 -3.94
C GLU A 117 16.49 -3.56 -3.66
N VAL A 118 16.31 -4.64 -4.43
CA VAL A 118 15.38 -5.72 -4.13
C VAL A 118 16.17 -6.98 -3.82
N TYR A 119 15.77 -7.65 -2.74
CA TYR A 119 16.31 -8.93 -2.32
C TYR A 119 15.32 -10.06 -2.51
N ALA A 120 15.81 -11.23 -2.86
CA ALA A 120 15.06 -12.48 -2.87
C ALA A 120 15.60 -13.42 -1.76
N TYR A 121 14.67 -14.15 -1.14
CA TYR A 121 14.93 -15.20 -0.18
C TYR A 121 14.10 -16.43 -0.54
N ASP A 122 14.73 -17.59 -0.61
CA ASP A 122 13.97 -18.84 -0.63
C ASP A 122 13.16 -18.94 0.66
N TYR A 123 11.90 -19.36 0.58
CA TYR A 123 10.97 -19.39 1.69
C TYR A 123 10.30 -20.76 1.84
N ASP A 124 10.27 -21.26 3.05
CA ASP A 124 9.51 -22.47 3.44
C ASP A 124 8.42 -22.03 4.43
N ALA A 125 7.18 -21.83 3.91
CA ALA A 125 6.06 -21.38 4.72
C ALA A 125 5.71 -22.36 5.85
N SER A 126 5.86 -23.67 5.61
CA SER A 126 5.55 -24.71 6.60
C SER A 126 6.51 -24.71 7.78
N LYS A 127 7.77 -24.30 7.56
CA LYS A 127 8.78 -24.19 8.62
C LYS A 127 8.92 -22.76 9.16
N GLY A 128 8.38 -21.75 8.44
CA GLY A 128 8.60 -20.36 8.79
C GLY A 128 10.08 -19.99 8.72
N SER A 129 10.77 -20.41 7.66
CA SER A 129 12.22 -20.18 7.52
C SER A 129 12.58 -19.65 6.14
N VAL A 130 13.64 -18.83 6.09
CA VAL A 130 14.20 -18.30 4.86
C VAL A 130 15.62 -18.78 4.61
N GLY A 131 15.97 -18.88 3.33
CA GLY A 131 17.34 -19.16 2.86
C GLY A 131 18.24 -17.93 2.91
N SER A 132 19.38 -18.03 2.22
CA SER A 132 20.32 -16.91 2.10
C SER A 132 19.77 -15.79 1.23
N ARG A 133 20.09 -14.55 1.61
CA ARG A 133 19.76 -13.35 0.83
C ARG A 133 20.47 -13.36 -0.52
N ARG A 134 19.73 -13.01 -1.56
CA ARG A 134 20.23 -12.72 -2.92
C ARG A 134 19.75 -11.33 -3.32
N THR A 135 20.66 -10.43 -3.74
CA THR A 135 20.26 -9.19 -4.41
C THR A 135 19.83 -9.53 -5.82
N VAL A 136 18.65 -9.07 -6.23
CA VAL A 136 18.08 -9.38 -7.55
C VAL A 136 17.84 -8.14 -8.41
N ILE A 137 17.63 -6.96 -7.79
CA ILE A 137 17.55 -5.67 -8.50
C ILE A 137 18.43 -4.66 -7.79
N THR A 138 19.16 -3.84 -8.58
CA THR A 138 19.97 -2.71 -8.14
C THR A 138 19.66 -1.46 -8.98
N GLY A 139 20.34 -0.35 -8.70
CA GLY A 139 20.23 0.87 -9.52
C GLY A 139 19.01 1.72 -9.22
N MET A 140 18.23 1.44 -8.17
CA MET A 140 17.19 2.35 -7.71
C MET A 140 17.82 3.52 -6.95
N SER A 141 17.29 4.74 -7.16
CA SER A 141 17.77 5.92 -6.43
C SER A 141 17.46 5.82 -4.94
N ALA A 142 18.49 5.86 -4.11
CA ALA A 142 18.37 5.86 -2.64
C ALA A 142 18.00 7.26 -2.14
N THR A 143 16.86 7.81 -2.57
CA THR A 143 16.41 9.13 -2.15
C THR A 143 16.04 9.15 -0.66
N SER A 144 16.19 10.29 -0.02
CA SER A 144 15.85 10.47 1.39
C SER A 144 14.36 10.71 1.63
N THR A 145 13.60 11.10 0.61
CA THR A 145 12.21 11.56 0.73
C THR A 145 11.21 10.45 0.41
N HIS A 146 11.04 10.07 -0.87
CA HIS A 146 10.12 9.01 -1.26
C HIS A 146 10.89 7.70 -1.47
N SER A 147 11.34 7.12 -0.38
CA SER A 147 12.24 5.96 -0.37
C SER A 147 11.54 4.59 -0.38
N THR A 148 10.22 4.55 -0.34
CA THR A 148 9.47 3.30 -0.45
C THR A 148 9.59 2.73 -1.87
N ARG A 149 9.74 1.40 -1.96
CA ARG A 149 9.75 0.66 -3.24
C ARG A 149 8.72 -0.43 -3.12
N THR A 150 7.51 -0.15 -3.59
CA THR A 150 6.42 -1.14 -3.53
C THR A 150 6.68 -2.24 -4.55
N LEU A 151 6.44 -3.47 -4.13
CA LEU A 151 6.56 -4.68 -4.93
C LEU A 151 5.17 -5.29 -5.11
N THR A 152 4.77 -5.53 -6.35
CA THR A 152 3.47 -6.12 -6.68
C THR A 152 3.62 -7.22 -7.72
N ILE A 153 3.07 -8.38 -7.46
CA ILE A 153 3.00 -9.51 -8.42
C ILE A 153 1.54 -9.63 -8.84
N PRO A 154 1.20 -9.48 -10.14
CA PRO A 154 -0.15 -9.64 -10.65
C PRO A 154 -0.50 -11.14 -10.76
N LEU A 155 -1.01 -11.70 -9.65
CA LEU A 155 -1.20 -13.15 -9.50
C LEU A 155 -2.30 -13.73 -10.39
N ALA A 156 -3.32 -12.95 -10.73
CA ALA A 156 -4.42 -13.40 -11.59
C ALA A 156 -4.09 -13.25 -13.08
N GLY A 157 -3.47 -12.13 -13.48
CA GLY A 157 -3.17 -11.83 -14.88
C GLY A 157 -1.87 -12.46 -15.36
N ASN A 158 -0.75 -12.16 -14.72
CA ASN A 158 0.56 -12.71 -15.09
C ASN A 158 1.48 -12.88 -13.88
N PRO A 159 1.46 -14.02 -13.20
CA PRO A 159 2.23 -14.27 -11.98
C PRO A 159 3.76 -14.33 -12.18
N ASN A 160 4.23 -14.27 -13.43
CA ASN A 160 5.66 -14.17 -13.75
C ASN A 160 6.16 -12.72 -13.80
N LEU A 161 5.32 -11.73 -13.53
CA LEU A 161 5.75 -10.33 -13.50
C LEU A 161 5.90 -9.82 -12.08
N LEU A 162 6.89 -8.96 -11.89
CA LEU A 162 7.09 -8.14 -10.70
C LEU A 162 7.06 -6.67 -11.11
N LEU A 163 6.12 -5.91 -10.56
CA LEU A 163 6.08 -4.46 -10.64
C LEU A 163 6.88 -3.88 -9.49
N VAL A 164 7.79 -2.95 -9.80
CA VAL A 164 8.61 -2.24 -8.82
C VAL A 164 8.38 -0.75 -8.98
N ALA A 165 7.74 -0.12 -7.98
CA ALA A 165 7.44 1.30 -7.99
C ALA A 165 8.53 2.10 -7.27
N GLY A 166 8.88 3.27 -7.81
CA GLY A 166 9.82 4.21 -7.23
C GLY A 166 9.29 5.64 -7.28
N GLY A 167 9.33 6.34 -6.14
CA GLY A 167 8.91 7.74 -6.04
C GLY A 167 10.00 8.74 -6.42
N SER A 168 9.66 10.03 -6.31
CA SER A 168 10.52 11.18 -6.60
C SER A 168 11.55 11.45 -5.50
N ASP A 169 12.57 12.26 -5.82
CA ASP A 169 13.50 12.80 -4.85
C ASP A 169 13.05 14.20 -4.39
N GLY A 170 12.22 14.23 -3.36
CA GLY A 170 11.69 15.46 -2.82
C GLY A 170 10.24 15.76 -3.22
N ASN A 171 9.75 16.91 -2.77
CA ASN A 171 8.38 17.35 -3.04
C ASN A 171 8.19 17.63 -4.53
N LEU A 172 9.11 18.38 -5.14
CA LEU A 172 9.22 18.60 -6.58
C LEU A 172 10.59 18.11 -7.06
N ASP A 173 10.59 17.06 -7.86
CA ASP A 173 11.78 16.49 -8.49
C ASP A 173 11.80 16.92 -9.97
N VAL A 174 12.40 18.07 -10.21
CA VAL A 174 12.40 18.71 -11.54
C VAL A 174 13.08 17.88 -12.63
N GLU A 175 13.98 16.98 -12.25
CA GLU A 175 14.67 16.13 -13.21
C GLU A 175 13.74 15.08 -13.83
N THR A 176 12.65 14.71 -13.14
CA THR A 176 11.69 13.68 -13.59
C THR A 176 10.79 14.11 -14.74
N VAL A 177 10.98 15.33 -15.29
CA VAL A 177 10.45 15.70 -16.62
C VAL A 177 11.07 14.81 -17.70
N ASP A 178 12.24 14.24 -17.44
CA ASP A 178 12.90 13.24 -18.24
C ASP A 178 12.69 11.84 -17.62
N LYS A 179 12.01 10.96 -18.35
CA LYS A 179 11.75 9.58 -17.88
C LYS A 179 13.04 8.76 -17.68
N ASP A 180 14.15 9.15 -18.33
CA ASP A 180 15.41 8.43 -18.25
C ASP A 180 16.18 8.71 -16.94
N VAL A 181 15.67 9.61 -16.10
CA VAL A 181 16.15 9.84 -14.71
C VAL A 181 15.85 8.67 -13.76
N VAL A 182 14.96 7.75 -14.15
CA VAL A 182 14.71 6.48 -13.43
C VAL A 182 14.07 6.67 -12.04
N ARG A 183 13.38 7.80 -11.83
CA ARG A 183 12.54 8.10 -10.64
C ARG A 183 11.11 8.40 -11.07
N SER A 184 10.17 8.40 -10.10
CA SER A 184 8.75 8.72 -10.35
C SER A 184 8.11 7.78 -11.38
N GLN A 185 8.38 6.48 -11.25
CA GLN A 185 8.04 5.46 -12.24
C GLN A 185 7.68 4.13 -11.58
N VAL A 186 6.99 3.29 -12.35
CA VAL A 186 6.86 1.87 -12.09
C VAL A 186 7.44 1.07 -13.26
N ARG A 187 8.23 0.05 -12.94
CA ARG A 187 8.90 -0.80 -13.92
C ARG A 187 8.53 -2.26 -13.76
N VAL A 188 8.59 -3.00 -14.88
CA VAL A 188 8.16 -4.39 -14.99
C VAL A 188 9.35 -5.30 -15.18
N PHE A 189 9.46 -6.32 -14.33
CA PHE A 189 10.47 -7.37 -14.41
C PHE A 189 9.80 -8.72 -14.61
N LYS A 190 10.48 -9.66 -15.28
CA LYS A 190 10.07 -11.07 -15.33
C LYS A 190 10.75 -11.84 -14.19
N ILE A 191 9.95 -12.50 -13.38
CA ILE A 191 10.42 -13.19 -12.16
C ILE A 191 11.37 -14.33 -12.48
N ASP A 192 11.09 -15.12 -13.52
CA ASP A 192 11.95 -16.22 -13.97
C ASP A 192 13.32 -15.72 -14.42
N GLU A 193 13.39 -14.63 -15.22
CA GLU A 193 14.64 -13.99 -15.61
C GLU A 193 15.38 -13.42 -14.40
N LEU A 194 14.67 -12.73 -13.50
CA LEU A 194 15.20 -12.13 -12.28
C LEU A 194 15.81 -13.18 -11.33
N LEU A 195 15.15 -14.33 -11.17
CA LEU A 195 15.60 -15.38 -10.28
C LEU A 195 16.68 -16.28 -10.90
N ALA A 196 16.77 -16.35 -12.24
CA ALA A 196 17.79 -17.12 -12.95
C ALA A 196 19.08 -16.36 -13.21
N ALA A 197 19.09 -15.01 -13.08
CA ALA A 197 20.25 -14.19 -13.38
C ALA A 197 21.42 -14.45 -12.40
N ASP A 198 22.63 -14.50 -12.94
CA ASP A 198 23.86 -14.65 -12.16
C ASP A 198 24.28 -13.36 -11.42
N ALA A 199 23.77 -12.21 -11.87
CA ALA A 199 23.98 -10.87 -11.29
C ALA A 199 22.65 -10.12 -11.17
N PRO A 200 22.53 -9.16 -10.24
CA PRO A 200 21.35 -8.33 -10.13
C PRO A 200 21.04 -7.61 -11.44
N LEU A 201 19.74 -7.47 -11.78
CA LEU A 201 19.30 -6.64 -12.90
C LEU A 201 19.27 -5.16 -12.49
N GLU A 202 19.57 -4.28 -13.45
CA GLU A 202 19.48 -2.83 -13.23
C GLU A 202 18.04 -2.35 -13.34
N TYR A 203 17.55 -1.61 -12.35
CA TYR A 203 16.19 -1.07 -12.34
C TYR A 203 15.91 -0.23 -13.58
N GLY A 204 16.88 0.59 -14.00
CA GLY A 204 16.77 1.48 -15.15
C GLY A 204 16.66 0.78 -16.52
N GLU A 205 16.99 -0.49 -16.62
CA GLU A 205 16.94 -1.26 -17.88
C GLU A 205 15.59 -1.95 -18.11
N ALA A 206 14.73 -2.06 -17.06
CA ALA A 206 13.42 -2.68 -17.20
C ALA A 206 12.41 -1.76 -17.91
N GLU A 207 11.38 -2.36 -18.49
CA GLU A 207 10.31 -1.60 -19.16
C GLU A 207 9.52 -0.72 -18.19
N VAL A 208 9.13 0.47 -18.66
CA VAL A 208 8.33 1.43 -17.89
C VAL A 208 6.85 1.14 -18.14
N LEU A 209 6.12 0.75 -17.09
CA LEU A 209 4.65 0.63 -17.15
C LEU A 209 3.95 1.99 -17.05
N GLY A 210 4.51 2.91 -16.25
CA GLY A 210 4.01 4.27 -16.09
C GLY A 210 5.05 5.19 -15.45
N TRP A 211 4.98 6.48 -15.72
CA TRP A 211 5.87 7.50 -15.19
C TRP A 211 5.15 8.84 -14.96
N GLY A 212 5.83 9.82 -14.40
CA GLY A 212 5.16 11.04 -13.95
C GLY A 212 4.28 10.79 -12.73
N LEU A 213 4.72 9.89 -11.85
CA LEU A 213 4.07 9.45 -10.62
C LEU A 213 4.94 9.88 -9.44
N ARG A 214 4.51 10.90 -8.67
CA ARG A 214 5.34 11.46 -7.59
C ARG A 214 5.66 10.42 -6.51
N ASN A 215 4.64 9.78 -5.96
CA ASN A 215 4.78 8.82 -4.88
C ASN A 215 3.59 7.85 -4.84
N SER A 216 3.43 7.05 -5.88
CA SER A 216 2.44 5.98 -5.93
C SER A 216 2.90 4.83 -5.04
N VAL A 217 2.42 4.77 -3.81
CA VAL A 217 2.83 3.75 -2.83
C VAL A 217 1.94 2.51 -2.91
N GLY A 218 0.62 2.66 -3.05
CA GLY A 218 -0.30 1.55 -3.17
C GLY A 218 -0.44 1.07 -4.61
N TRP A 219 -0.28 -0.24 -4.83
CA TRP A 219 -0.42 -0.92 -6.11
C TRP A 219 -1.18 -2.22 -5.96
N ALA A 220 -2.12 -2.48 -6.83
CA ALA A 220 -2.89 -3.72 -6.86
C ALA A 220 -3.28 -4.15 -8.26
N GLU A 221 -3.50 -5.44 -8.41
CA GLU A 221 -4.21 -6.05 -9.53
C GLU A 221 -5.70 -6.17 -9.16
N ASP A 222 -6.58 -5.80 -10.07
CA ASP A 222 -7.97 -6.25 -10.05
C ASP A 222 -8.01 -7.72 -10.52
N PRO A 223 -8.36 -8.67 -9.66
CA PRO A 223 -8.30 -10.09 -10.01
C PRO A 223 -9.35 -10.51 -11.04
N SER A 224 -10.37 -9.70 -11.29
CA SER A 224 -11.42 -9.99 -12.28
C SER A 224 -10.97 -9.70 -13.71
N THR A 225 -10.02 -8.77 -13.89
CA THR A 225 -9.56 -8.31 -15.21
C THR A 225 -8.07 -8.48 -15.45
N GLY A 226 -7.27 -8.62 -14.39
CA GLY A 226 -5.81 -8.58 -14.45
C GLY A 226 -5.24 -7.18 -14.61
N HIS A 227 -6.08 -6.13 -14.60
CA HIS A 227 -5.65 -4.75 -14.72
C HIS A 227 -4.95 -4.25 -13.47
N ILE A 228 -3.95 -3.41 -13.66
CA ILE A 228 -3.17 -2.79 -12.60
C ILE A 228 -3.73 -1.40 -12.26
N TRP A 229 -3.85 -1.15 -10.97
CA TRP A 229 -4.29 0.10 -10.37
C TRP A 229 -3.28 0.60 -9.37
N SER A 230 -3.15 1.93 -9.26
CA SER A 230 -2.34 2.55 -8.21
C SER A 230 -3.07 3.72 -7.56
N VAL A 231 -2.60 4.07 -6.34
CA VAL A 231 -3.02 5.28 -5.64
C VAL A 231 -1.82 6.19 -5.45
N GLU A 232 -2.00 7.49 -5.74
CA GLU A 232 -0.95 8.50 -5.82
C GLU A 232 -1.01 9.47 -4.66
N ASN A 233 0.16 9.78 -4.09
CA ASN A 233 0.37 10.89 -3.17
C ASN A 233 0.94 12.08 -3.92
N SER A 234 0.13 13.10 -4.13
CA SER A 234 0.50 14.27 -4.91
C SER A 234 1.37 15.28 -4.14
N VAL A 235 1.68 16.43 -4.74
CA VAL A 235 2.62 17.41 -4.18
C VAL A 235 2.03 18.16 -2.98
N ASP A 236 2.93 18.60 -2.10
CA ASP A 236 2.63 19.48 -0.98
C ASP A 236 2.86 20.95 -1.35
N ASN A 237 2.18 21.87 -0.64
CA ASN A 237 2.36 23.33 -0.75
C ASN A 237 2.19 23.86 -2.17
N LEU A 238 1.17 23.37 -2.91
CA LEU A 238 0.95 23.73 -4.31
C LEU A 238 0.42 25.15 -4.46
N TYR A 239 0.96 25.85 -5.45
CA TYR A 239 0.51 27.15 -5.92
C TYR A 239 0.11 27.10 -7.40
N ARG A 240 -0.91 27.88 -7.77
CA ARG A 240 -1.24 28.22 -9.16
C ARG A 240 -0.93 29.68 -9.39
N GLY A 241 0.19 29.96 -10.06
CA GLY A 241 0.73 31.32 -10.05
C GLY A 241 0.98 31.82 -8.64
N ASP A 242 0.39 32.95 -8.26
CA ASP A 242 0.51 33.55 -6.92
C ASP A 242 -0.56 33.05 -5.92
N VAL A 243 -1.45 32.15 -6.34
CA VAL A 243 -2.55 31.67 -5.51
C VAL A 243 -2.16 30.37 -4.82
N ASP A 244 -2.19 30.39 -3.51
CA ASP A 244 -2.06 29.20 -2.69
C ASP A 244 -3.32 28.33 -2.81
N VAL A 245 -3.15 27.13 -3.37
CA VAL A 245 -4.25 26.18 -3.58
C VAL A 245 -4.07 24.90 -2.78
N HIS A 246 -2.94 24.77 -2.02
CA HIS A 246 -2.51 23.50 -1.43
C HIS A 246 -3.54 22.84 -0.52
N ASN A 247 -4.38 23.62 0.18
CA ASN A 247 -5.30 23.04 1.17
C ASN A 247 -6.42 22.20 0.54
N THR A 248 -6.74 22.46 -0.73
CA THR A 248 -7.82 21.79 -1.47
C THR A 248 -7.38 21.21 -2.81
N ASN A 249 -6.12 21.43 -3.22
CA ASN A 249 -5.47 20.90 -4.41
C ASN A 249 -3.98 20.58 -4.15
N PRO A 250 -3.38 19.68 -4.91
CA PRO A 250 -4.03 18.81 -5.89
C PRO A 250 -4.83 17.70 -5.22
N GLY A 251 -5.68 17.03 -5.97
CA GLY A 251 -6.31 15.79 -5.53
C GLY A 251 -5.31 14.65 -5.47
N GLU A 252 -5.59 13.67 -4.62
CA GLU A 252 -4.95 12.35 -4.69
C GLU A 252 -5.65 11.52 -5.77
N GLU A 253 -4.99 10.50 -6.31
CA GLU A 253 -5.44 9.86 -7.53
C GLU A 253 -5.61 8.34 -7.39
N LEU A 254 -6.66 7.81 -8.03
CA LEU A 254 -6.76 6.41 -8.42
C LEU A 254 -6.41 6.31 -9.91
N ASN A 255 -5.29 5.70 -10.22
CA ASN A 255 -4.73 5.62 -11.56
C ASN A 255 -4.87 4.23 -12.16
N PHE A 256 -5.25 4.18 -13.43
CA PHE A 256 -5.39 2.97 -14.23
C PHE A 256 -4.17 2.76 -15.13
N HIS A 257 -3.58 1.55 -15.10
CA HIS A 257 -2.37 1.20 -15.86
C HIS A 257 -2.59 0.13 -16.92
N GLY A 258 -3.81 -0.42 -17.01
CA GLY A 258 -4.09 -1.53 -17.94
C GLY A 258 -3.39 -2.83 -17.58
N LEU A 259 -3.17 -3.68 -18.56
CA LEU A 259 -2.44 -4.95 -18.39
C LEU A 259 -0.92 -4.70 -18.41
N PRO A 260 -0.15 -5.23 -17.46
CA PRO A 260 1.28 -4.96 -17.34
C PRO A 260 2.14 -5.67 -18.42
N ASN A 261 1.53 -6.47 -19.27
CA ASN A 261 2.16 -7.17 -20.39
C ASN A 261 1.58 -6.79 -21.75
N ASP A 262 0.72 -5.78 -21.83
CA ASP A 262 0.18 -5.26 -23.09
C ASP A 262 0.84 -3.94 -23.49
N SER A 263 2.02 -4.05 -24.11
CA SER A 263 2.77 -2.88 -24.61
C SER A 263 2.07 -2.18 -25.79
N SER A 264 0.97 -2.70 -26.32
CA SER A 264 0.17 -2.03 -27.34
C SER A 264 -0.90 -1.09 -26.77
N SER A 265 -1.16 -1.18 -25.47
CA SER A 265 -2.13 -0.33 -24.75
C SER A 265 -1.61 1.11 -24.63
N ALA A 266 -2.50 2.09 -24.75
CA ALA A 266 -2.18 3.50 -24.53
C ALA A 266 -1.74 3.81 -23.10
N GLN A 267 -2.12 2.97 -22.13
CA GLN A 267 -1.72 3.10 -20.73
C GLN A 267 -0.29 2.61 -20.47
N TYR A 268 0.25 1.72 -21.33
CA TYR A 268 1.59 1.20 -21.15
C TYR A 268 2.64 2.28 -21.46
N GLY A 269 3.42 2.66 -20.43
CA GLY A 269 4.39 3.75 -20.54
C GLY A 269 3.77 5.16 -20.50
N ALA A 270 2.51 5.29 -20.09
CA ALA A 270 1.84 6.59 -20.01
C ALA A 270 2.48 7.53 -18.98
N ASN A 271 2.37 8.84 -19.26
CA ASN A 271 2.76 9.92 -18.38
C ASN A 271 1.57 10.43 -17.57
N TYR A 272 1.65 10.37 -16.24
CA TYR A 272 0.59 10.75 -15.31
C TYR A 272 0.69 12.21 -14.81
N GLY A 273 1.67 13.00 -15.28
CA GLY A 273 1.68 14.46 -15.12
C GLY A 273 2.78 15.03 -14.23
N TYR A 274 3.16 14.37 -13.14
CA TYR A 274 4.26 14.89 -12.30
C TYR A 274 5.56 15.03 -13.12
N PRO A 275 6.37 16.11 -12.97
CA PRO A 275 6.34 17.05 -11.85
C PRO A 275 5.59 18.37 -12.10
N GLY A 276 4.97 18.60 -13.23
CA GLY A 276 4.39 19.91 -13.58
C GLY A 276 2.86 19.95 -13.69
N CYS A 277 2.21 18.79 -13.76
CA CYS A 277 0.78 18.64 -13.95
C CYS A 277 0.14 17.87 -12.79
N PHE A 278 -1.02 18.34 -12.32
CA PHE A 278 -1.67 17.85 -11.11
C PHE A 278 -3.19 17.77 -11.28
N SER A 279 -3.81 16.78 -10.65
CA SER A 279 -5.25 16.58 -10.74
C SER A 279 -6.03 17.62 -9.93
N THR A 280 -7.02 18.24 -10.56
CA THR A 280 -7.94 19.20 -9.93
C THR A 280 -8.92 18.47 -9.01
N TYR A 281 -9.04 18.91 -7.75
CA TYR A 281 -10.12 18.49 -6.85
C TYR A 281 -11.07 19.66 -6.56
N ASP A 282 -10.56 20.79 -6.09
CA ASP A 282 -11.34 22.02 -5.89
C ASP A 282 -11.22 22.93 -7.12
N THR A 283 -12.29 23.01 -7.87
CA THR A 283 -12.35 23.81 -9.10
C THR A 283 -12.43 25.32 -8.84
N TYR A 284 -12.89 25.74 -7.66
CA TYR A 284 -13.09 27.15 -7.33
C TYR A 284 -11.81 27.99 -7.38
N ASN A 285 -10.69 27.40 -6.95
CA ASN A 285 -9.39 28.06 -6.90
C ASN A 285 -8.55 27.88 -8.17
N ILE A 286 -8.97 27.05 -9.12
CA ILE A 286 -8.29 26.84 -10.41
C ILE A 286 -8.93 27.78 -11.44
N LYS A 287 -8.57 29.05 -11.33
CA LYS A 287 -9.05 30.10 -12.22
C LYS A 287 -8.31 30.10 -13.54
N ASP A 288 -8.93 30.70 -14.58
CA ASP A 288 -8.37 30.89 -15.91
C ASP A 288 -7.94 29.57 -16.60
N TYR A 289 -8.56 28.45 -16.19
CA TYR A 289 -8.35 27.15 -16.84
C TYR A 289 -9.09 27.11 -18.19
N PRO A 290 -8.44 26.71 -19.29
CA PRO A 290 -9.06 26.66 -20.62
C PRO A 290 -10.30 25.76 -20.64
N GLY A 291 -11.47 26.36 -20.96
CA GLY A 291 -12.75 25.66 -20.99
C GLY A 291 -13.42 25.45 -19.62
N GLY A 292 -12.80 25.94 -18.54
CA GLY A 292 -13.26 25.74 -17.16
C GLY A 292 -12.65 24.50 -16.48
N ALA A 293 -12.28 24.66 -15.22
CA ALA A 293 -11.73 23.54 -14.42
C ALA A 293 -12.85 22.55 -14.06
N GLU A 294 -12.55 21.27 -14.16
CA GLU A 294 -13.39 20.15 -13.74
C GLU A 294 -12.57 19.24 -12.84
N VAL A 295 -13.21 18.53 -11.92
CA VAL A 295 -12.53 17.52 -11.07
C VAL A 295 -11.92 16.44 -11.96
N GLY A 296 -10.69 16.03 -11.66
CA GLY A 296 -9.95 15.03 -12.44
C GLY A 296 -9.19 15.59 -13.64
N LYS A 297 -9.49 16.80 -14.13
CA LYS A 297 -8.64 17.43 -15.15
C LYS A 297 -7.32 17.88 -14.56
N GLN A 298 -6.24 17.65 -15.30
CA GLN A 298 -4.92 18.07 -14.86
C GLN A 298 -4.65 19.54 -15.18
N PHE A 299 -4.04 20.25 -14.26
CA PHE A 299 -3.65 21.66 -14.39
C PHE A 299 -2.18 21.86 -14.04
N ALA A 300 -1.59 22.91 -14.58
CA ALA A 300 -0.24 23.31 -14.27
C ALA A 300 -0.14 24.04 -12.93
N GLY A 301 0.85 23.66 -12.13
CA GLY A 301 1.10 24.28 -10.83
C GLY A 301 2.54 24.08 -10.37
N THR A 302 2.94 24.83 -9.32
CA THR A 302 4.29 24.76 -8.77
C THR A 302 4.23 24.83 -7.25
N PRO A 303 4.87 23.93 -6.49
CA PRO A 303 4.98 24.04 -5.05
C PRO A 303 5.69 25.32 -4.62
N GLN A 304 5.32 25.84 -3.44
CA GLN A 304 5.89 27.06 -2.88
C GLN A 304 7.42 27.01 -2.79
N GLY A 305 8.07 28.02 -3.36
CA GLY A 305 9.52 28.18 -3.30
C GLY A 305 10.29 27.30 -4.29
N GLU A 306 9.59 26.50 -5.07
CA GLU A 306 10.18 25.66 -6.12
C GLU A 306 10.27 26.40 -7.45
N LYS A 307 11.04 25.84 -8.38
CA LYS A 307 11.19 26.39 -9.73
C LYS A 307 9.97 26.06 -10.57
N ASP A 308 9.34 27.09 -11.13
CA ASP A 308 8.30 26.92 -12.15
C ASP A 308 8.93 26.26 -13.40
N LEU A 309 8.35 25.14 -13.81
CA LEU A 309 8.78 24.37 -14.97
C LEU A 309 8.19 24.88 -16.30
N GLY A 310 7.22 25.83 -16.21
CA GLY A 310 6.61 26.46 -17.39
C GLY A 310 5.60 25.57 -18.11
N PHE A 311 5.06 24.53 -17.46
CA PHE A 311 3.97 23.75 -18.04
C PHE A 311 2.72 24.61 -18.24
N THR A 312 1.97 24.33 -19.29
CA THR A 312 0.66 24.93 -19.55
C THR A 312 -0.45 23.94 -19.22
N ASP A 313 -1.67 24.46 -19.01
CA ASP A 313 -2.83 23.60 -18.78
C ASP A 313 -3.14 22.71 -20.00
N GLU A 314 -2.89 23.20 -21.21
CA GLU A 314 -3.05 22.44 -22.45
C GLU A 314 -2.09 21.24 -22.48
N GLU A 315 -0.83 21.42 -22.11
CA GLU A 315 0.13 20.33 -22.00
C GLU A 315 -0.27 19.34 -20.90
N CYS A 316 -0.87 19.82 -19.80
CA CYS A 316 -1.35 18.99 -18.71
C CYS A 316 -2.58 18.16 -19.11
N GLN A 317 -3.45 18.67 -19.97
CA GLN A 317 -4.60 17.92 -20.51
C GLN A 317 -4.19 16.74 -21.41
N GLU A 318 -2.96 16.73 -21.92
CA GLU A 318 -2.40 15.60 -22.69
C GLU A 318 -1.89 14.46 -21.82
N LYS A 319 -1.79 14.65 -20.51
CA LYS A 319 -1.33 13.62 -19.57
C LYS A 319 -2.45 12.64 -19.25
N GLN A 320 -2.07 11.45 -18.79
CA GLN A 320 -3.03 10.45 -18.37
C GLN A 320 -3.78 10.96 -17.12
N ALA A 321 -5.07 11.21 -17.27
CA ALA A 321 -5.91 11.62 -16.14
C ALA A 321 -6.23 10.42 -15.23
N PRO A 322 -6.43 10.67 -13.91
CA PRO A 322 -6.90 9.62 -12.99
C PRO A 322 -8.33 9.15 -13.32
N ARG A 323 -8.67 7.95 -12.88
CA ARG A 323 -10.05 7.45 -12.95
C ARG A 323 -10.93 8.05 -11.85
N ILE A 324 -10.35 8.26 -10.66
CA ILE A 324 -10.98 8.95 -9.54
C ILE A 324 -9.99 9.96 -8.98
N THR A 325 -10.48 11.15 -8.65
CA THR A 325 -9.73 12.15 -7.90
C THR A 325 -10.27 12.24 -6.50
N PHE A 326 -9.47 11.90 -5.53
CA PHE A 326 -9.80 12.01 -4.11
C PHE A 326 -9.47 13.42 -3.57
N GLY A 327 -9.96 13.73 -2.37
CA GLY A 327 -9.58 14.95 -1.66
C GLY A 327 -8.08 15.10 -1.49
N SER A 328 -7.62 16.35 -1.36
CA SER A 328 -6.20 16.68 -1.18
C SER A 328 -5.63 16.10 0.10
N HIS A 329 -4.39 15.62 0.03
CA HIS A 329 -3.58 15.20 1.17
C HIS A 329 -4.20 14.08 2.02
N LEU A 330 -4.99 13.20 1.43
CA LEU A 330 -5.47 11.99 2.13
C LEU A 330 -4.36 10.95 2.30
N ALA A 331 -3.29 11.06 1.53
CA ALA A 331 -2.09 10.21 1.55
C ALA A 331 -2.41 8.69 1.45
N PRO A 332 -2.92 8.20 0.31
CA PRO A 332 -3.19 6.78 0.13
C PRO A 332 -1.87 5.99 0.05
N LEU A 333 -1.73 4.94 0.87
CA LEU A 333 -0.50 4.15 0.96
C LEU A 333 -0.66 2.71 0.50
N ASP A 334 -1.88 2.18 0.43
CA ASP A 334 -2.11 0.85 -0.13
C ASP A 334 -3.50 0.75 -0.75
N ILE A 335 -3.62 -0.15 -1.71
CA ILE A 335 -4.86 -0.52 -2.36
C ILE A 335 -4.89 -2.04 -2.55
N LYS A 336 -6.05 -2.68 -2.31
CA LYS A 336 -6.26 -4.10 -2.55
C LYS A 336 -7.67 -4.35 -3.08
N PHE A 337 -7.78 -5.34 -3.92
CA PHE A 337 -9.06 -5.93 -4.35
C PHE A 337 -9.22 -7.31 -3.71
N LEU A 338 -10.45 -7.67 -3.36
CA LEU A 338 -10.78 -9.04 -2.95
C LEU A 338 -11.17 -9.89 -4.16
N ASP A 339 -12.13 -9.42 -4.94
CA ASP A 339 -12.75 -10.16 -6.04
C ASP A 339 -13.08 -9.29 -7.29
N GLY A 340 -12.65 -8.02 -7.27
CA GLY A 340 -12.93 -7.06 -8.33
C GLY A 340 -14.24 -6.28 -8.16
N SER A 341 -15.01 -6.49 -7.10
CA SER A 341 -16.23 -5.71 -6.80
C SER A 341 -15.94 -4.39 -6.09
N ALA A 342 -14.80 -4.27 -5.43
CA ALA A 342 -14.36 -3.05 -4.77
C ALA A 342 -12.84 -2.98 -4.62
N ALA A 343 -12.30 -1.77 -4.68
CA ALA A 343 -10.95 -1.43 -4.26
C ALA A 343 -10.96 -0.91 -2.82
N TYR A 344 -10.17 -1.52 -1.94
CA TYR A 344 -9.99 -1.11 -0.55
C TYR A 344 -8.72 -0.29 -0.44
N ILE A 345 -8.79 0.92 0.13
CA ILE A 345 -7.71 1.91 0.13
C ILE A 345 -7.39 2.34 1.56
N ALA A 346 -6.11 2.28 1.91
CA ALA A 346 -5.56 2.78 3.17
C ALA A 346 -5.15 4.25 3.02
N PHE A 347 -5.99 5.18 3.46
CA PHE A 347 -5.67 6.61 3.51
C PHE A 347 -4.93 6.91 4.83
N HIS A 348 -3.62 7.13 4.72
CA HIS A 348 -2.75 7.36 5.88
C HIS A 348 -2.99 8.70 6.57
N GLY A 349 -3.52 9.68 5.84
CA GLY A 349 -3.94 10.97 6.33
C GLY A 349 -2.88 12.06 6.26
N SER A 350 -3.37 13.28 6.24
CA SER A 350 -2.65 14.51 5.89
C SER A 350 -1.67 15.00 6.96
N TRP A 351 -0.67 15.73 6.48
CA TRP A 351 0.12 16.64 7.31
C TRP A 351 0.10 18.07 6.72
N ASN A 352 -0.20 18.21 5.45
CA ASN A 352 -0.17 19.47 4.67
C ASN A 352 -1.58 20.00 4.36
N ARG A 353 -2.51 19.82 5.30
CA ARG A 353 -3.89 20.28 5.18
C ARG A 353 -4.45 20.69 6.54
N ASN A 354 -5.28 21.74 6.56
CA ASN A 354 -5.97 22.19 7.75
C ASN A 354 -7.46 22.47 7.43
N PRO A 355 -8.42 21.77 8.10
CA PRO A 355 -8.21 20.69 9.05
C PRO A 355 -7.63 19.44 8.38
N GLY A 356 -6.88 18.65 9.16
CA GLY A 356 -6.34 17.37 8.71
C GLY A 356 -7.45 16.39 8.34
N ASP A 357 -7.23 15.59 7.27
CA ASP A 357 -8.20 14.61 6.76
C ASP A 357 -7.49 13.33 6.27
N GLY A 358 -8.24 12.31 5.87
CA GLY A 358 -7.75 10.97 5.62
C GLY A 358 -7.84 10.12 6.89
N TYR A 359 -6.76 9.44 7.26
CA TYR A 359 -6.67 8.61 8.47
C TYR A 359 -7.78 7.56 8.55
N ARG A 360 -8.05 6.86 7.43
CA ARG A 360 -9.16 5.92 7.31
C ARG A 360 -8.87 4.79 6.32
N LEU A 361 -9.53 3.68 6.54
CA LEU A 361 -9.75 2.66 5.52
C LEU A 361 -11.05 3.00 4.80
N SER A 362 -11.02 3.03 3.48
CA SER A 362 -12.20 3.24 2.65
C SER A 362 -12.28 2.22 1.53
N LYS A 363 -13.43 2.14 0.86
CA LYS A 363 -13.57 1.39 -0.39
C LYS A 363 -14.10 2.30 -1.51
N VAL A 364 -13.78 1.91 -2.73
CA VAL A 364 -14.41 2.40 -3.98
C VAL A 364 -15.07 1.20 -4.63
N ASP A 365 -16.37 1.28 -4.93
CA ASP A 365 -17.08 0.20 -5.58
C ASP A 365 -16.66 0.08 -7.06
N PHE A 366 -16.54 -1.14 -7.55
CA PHE A 366 -16.15 -1.49 -8.90
C PHE A 366 -17.18 -2.40 -9.58
N ALA A 367 -17.32 -2.25 -10.89
CA ALA A 367 -18.09 -3.13 -11.74
C ALA A 367 -17.43 -3.24 -13.13
N ASP A 368 -17.39 -4.44 -13.69
CA ASP A 368 -16.79 -4.69 -15.01
C ASP A 368 -15.34 -4.15 -15.16
N GLY A 369 -14.58 -4.13 -14.04
CA GLY A 369 -13.19 -3.71 -13.98
C GLY A 369 -12.97 -2.20 -13.98
N GLU A 370 -14.01 -1.39 -13.75
CA GLU A 370 -13.95 0.07 -13.64
C GLU A 370 -14.62 0.56 -12.34
N PRO A 371 -14.21 1.70 -11.78
CA PRO A 371 -14.92 2.31 -10.67
C PRO A 371 -16.38 2.61 -11.04
N VAL A 372 -17.30 2.31 -10.11
CA VAL A 372 -18.74 2.66 -10.28
C VAL A 372 -18.99 4.15 -10.16
N PRO A 373 -18.38 4.88 -9.20
CA PRO A 373 -18.53 6.33 -9.14
C PRO A 373 -17.85 7.01 -10.33
N GLU A 374 -18.42 8.14 -10.75
CA GLU A 374 -17.82 9.00 -11.77
C GLU A 374 -16.52 9.64 -11.24
N SER A 375 -15.65 10.08 -12.16
CA SER A 375 -14.32 10.61 -11.81
C SER A 375 -14.38 11.89 -10.96
N ASP A 376 -15.47 12.61 -10.98
CA ASP A 376 -15.72 13.86 -10.26
C ASP A 376 -16.66 13.70 -9.05
N ASP A 377 -17.03 12.47 -8.70
CA ASP A 377 -17.88 12.22 -7.53
C ASP A 377 -17.11 12.47 -6.23
N PRO A 378 -17.45 13.50 -5.44
CA PRO A 378 -16.77 13.78 -4.18
C PRO A 378 -17.01 12.69 -3.10
N LYS A 379 -17.88 11.74 -3.37
CA LYS A 379 -18.20 10.59 -2.52
C LYS A 379 -17.73 9.26 -3.13
N ALA A 380 -16.81 9.32 -4.08
CA ALA A 380 -16.27 8.13 -4.74
C ALA A 380 -15.71 7.10 -3.76
N GLU A 381 -15.15 7.54 -2.62
CA GLU A 381 -14.69 6.65 -1.56
C GLU A 381 -15.68 6.59 -0.41
N VAL A 382 -15.95 5.38 0.07
CA VAL A 382 -16.84 5.10 1.20
C VAL A 382 -16.02 4.68 2.41
N PRO A 383 -15.98 5.48 3.49
CA PRO A 383 -15.22 5.14 4.70
C PRO A 383 -15.76 3.87 5.37
N LEU A 384 -14.85 2.97 5.74
CA LEU A 384 -15.13 1.73 6.48
C LEU A 384 -14.67 1.79 7.93
N MET A 385 -13.46 2.35 8.17
CA MET A 385 -12.87 2.53 9.51
C MET A 385 -12.16 3.88 9.58
N TRP A 386 -12.40 4.68 10.63
CA TRP A 386 -11.79 6.01 10.77
C TRP A 386 -11.61 6.41 12.23
N ASN A 387 -10.76 7.42 12.49
CA ASN A 387 -10.63 7.97 13.83
C ASN A 387 -11.86 8.81 14.22
N THR A 388 -12.34 8.66 15.44
CA THR A 388 -13.43 9.51 15.96
C THR A 388 -12.99 10.94 16.25
N ASP A 389 -11.66 11.19 16.31
CA ASP A 389 -11.07 12.48 16.63
C ASP A 389 -9.75 12.68 15.87
N ASN A 390 -9.81 13.35 14.72
CA ASN A 390 -8.65 13.67 13.89
C ASN A 390 -7.75 14.76 14.48
N THR A 391 -8.17 15.47 15.54
CA THR A 391 -7.31 16.49 16.19
C THR A 391 -6.09 15.86 16.87
N LYS A 392 -6.11 14.56 17.14
CA LYS A 392 -4.98 13.79 17.68
C LYS A 392 -3.98 13.34 16.64
N CYS A 393 -4.31 13.51 15.36
CA CYS A 393 -3.43 13.18 14.25
C CYS A 393 -2.38 14.28 14.01
N PRO A 394 -1.22 13.93 13.43
CA PRO A 394 -0.84 12.61 12.94
C PRO A 394 -0.21 11.68 14.00
N SER A 395 0.06 12.14 15.22
CA SER A 395 0.94 11.43 16.16
C SER A 395 0.23 10.43 17.09
N GLY A 396 -1.07 10.59 17.33
CA GLY A 396 -1.83 9.81 18.34
C GLY A 396 -3.09 9.14 17.78
N CYS A 397 -3.11 8.81 16.49
CA CYS A 397 -4.28 8.28 15.82
C CYS A 397 -3.97 7.05 14.96
N PHE A 398 -4.99 6.33 14.60
CA PHE A 398 -4.93 5.26 13.61
C PHE A 398 -4.57 5.84 12.24
N ARG A 399 -3.52 5.31 11.63
CA ARG A 399 -3.05 5.67 10.29
C ARG A 399 -2.78 4.39 9.50
N PRO A 400 -3.73 3.90 8.71
CA PRO A 400 -3.57 2.66 7.96
C PRO A 400 -2.46 2.81 6.91
N ALA A 401 -1.66 1.75 6.72
CA ALA A 401 -0.49 1.77 5.87
C ALA A 401 -0.40 0.60 4.88
N GLY A 402 -0.71 -0.61 5.30
CA GLY A 402 -0.69 -1.80 4.45
C GLY A 402 -1.95 -2.62 4.62
N LEU A 403 -2.38 -3.28 3.55
CA LEU A 403 -3.58 -4.10 3.44
C LEU A 403 -3.23 -5.46 2.85
N ALA A 404 -3.89 -6.52 3.30
CA ALA A 404 -3.85 -7.83 2.64
C ALA A 404 -5.14 -8.60 2.90
N PHE A 405 -5.64 -9.31 1.89
CA PHE A 405 -6.70 -10.29 2.06
C PHE A 405 -6.13 -11.69 2.20
N ASP A 406 -6.73 -12.50 3.04
CA ASP A 406 -6.50 -13.94 3.02
C ASP A 406 -7.52 -14.65 2.10
N LYS A 407 -7.34 -15.96 1.95
CA LYS A 407 -8.21 -16.80 1.10
C LYS A 407 -9.65 -16.89 1.59
N SER A 408 -9.92 -16.51 2.84
CA SER A 408 -11.28 -16.47 3.40
C SER A 408 -11.98 -15.12 3.22
N GLY A 409 -11.28 -14.12 2.64
CA GLY A 409 -11.79 -12.77 2.44
C GLY A 409 -11.62 -11.84 3.65
N ARG A 410 -10.88 -12.25 4.70
CA ARG A 410 -10.56 -11.37 5.82
C ARG A 410 -9.54 -10.33 5.39
N LEU A 411 -9.81 -9.07 5.68
CA LEU A 411 -8.88 -7.99 5.47
C LEU A 411 -7.98 -7.82 6.70
N PHE A 412 -6.68 -7.88 6.49
CA PHE A 412 -5.68 -7.48 7.48
C PHE A 412 -5.13 -6.11 7.14
N LEU A 413 -4.90 -5.28 8.15
CA LEU A 413 -4.39 -3.93 7.98
C LEU A 413 -3.39 -3.56 9.07
N THR A 414 -2.37 -2.81 8.66
CA THR A 414 -1.37 -2.26 9.57
C THR A 414 -1.62 -0.78 9.83
N SER A 415 -1.30 -0.30 11.03
CA SER A 415 -1.20 1.13 11.37
C SER A 415 0.21 1.43 11.85
N ASP A 416 0.97 2.18 11.08
CA ASP A 416 2.39 2.42 11.37
C ASP A 416 2.62 3.41 12.53
N SER A 417 1.69 4.36 12.73
CA SER A 417 1.76 5.34 13.80
C SER A 417 1.44 4.75 15.18
N THR A 418 0.51 3.79 15.24
CA THR A 418 0.15 3.11 16.49
C THR A 418 0.93 1.82 16.71
N GLY A 419 1.58 1.29 15.67
CA GLY A 419 2.31 0.02 15.69
C GLY A 419 1.37 -1.17 15.88
N GLU A 420 0.26 -1.18 15.15
CA GLU A 420 -0.83 -2.14 15.32
C GLU A 420 -1.09 -2.93 14.03
N LEU A 421 -1.52 -4.19 14.22
CA LEU A 421 -2.09 -5.05 13.20
C LEU A 421 -3.52 -5.37 13.61
N SER A 422 -4.46 -5.17 12.70
CA SER A 422 -5.88 -5.49 12.90
C SER A 422 -6.39 -6.37 11.76
N THR A 423 -7.53 -7.02 11.99
CA THR A 423 -8.36 -7.64 10.95
C THR A 423 -9.75 -7.02 10.97
N ALA A 424 -10.38 -6.94 9.80
CA ALA A 424 -11.74 -6.41 9.64
C ALA A 424 -12.53 -7.29 8.67
N ASN A 425 -13.85 -7.38 8.87
CA ASN A 425 -14.74 -7.79 7.81
C ASN A 425 -15.01 -6.59 6.89
N THR A 426 -15.16 -6.84 5.60
CA THR A 426 -15.36 -5.79 4.60
C THR A 426 -16.78 -5.71 4.06
N GLU A 427 -17.60 -6.70 4.39
CA GLU A 427 -19.02 -6.77 4.07
C GLU A 427 -19.85 -6.96 5.34
N PRO A 428 -21.03 -6.33 5.42
CA PRO A 428 -21.97 -6.66 6.48
C PRO A 428 -22.29 -8.16 6.35
N SER A 429 -22.15 -8.89 7.45
CA SER A 429 -22.60 -10.29 7.52
C SER A 429 -24.02 -10.35 6.96
N LEU A 430 -24.19 -10.93 5.79
CA LEU A 430 -25.52 -11.35 5.33
C LEU A 430 -26.00 -12.37 6.36
N LEU A 431 -26.73 -11.91 7.38
CA LEU A 431 -27.56 -12.75 8.19
C LEU A 431 -28.50 -13.44 7.20
N LEU A 432 -28.20 -14.70 6.88
CA LEU A 432 -29.15 -15.59 6.24
C LEU A 432 -30.39 -15.63 7.13
N LEU A 433 -31.41 -14.82 6.77
CA LEU A 433 -32.76 -14.90 7.30
C LEU A 433 -33.45 -16.17 6.82
#